data_22cd32656f081073ddee57f5bb0482b7
#
_entry.id   22cd32656f081073ddee57f5bb0482b7
#
_cell.length_a   1.000
_cell.length_b   1.000
_cell.length_c   1.000
_cell.angle_alpha   90.00
_cell.angle_beta   90.00
_cell.angle_gamma   90.00
#
_symmetry.space_group_name_H-M   'P 1'
#
loop_
_entity.id
_entity.type
_entity.pdbx_description
1 polymer ?
#
loop_
_entity_poly.entity_id
_entity_poly.type
_entity_poly.pdbx_seq_one_letter_code
_entity_poly.pdbx_strand_id
1 'polypeptide(L)'
;MATRLDADLPVREPLFQSYEPTTAGYTKNSNDVPFMDVNFSVKYRLLPVEVTGHNNRAFLALSTRFGFYWGTRQNSPVVGKDYNPKLFWRFLPHGDQLVNTREEGVAHENLEVEYADYFDLGYAHESNGQLIHTQAEYEATQKALQQAQYVNDNVHRGWDYLEGVWKKTIWPHSGDPLLSRLDLKFFLPKGLLQGDEDQYHPWENNPQGKSRDEVDGLSETVRFQLYEIGTPIVDTRMFSRPDLALSYTTGYHDPFKYQTVRAELGFQFYVLPLAVWVQSGYMSDLAMYYQKVNSYGLELRIRNF
;
A
#
# COMPACT_ATOMS: atom_id res chain seq x y z
N MET A 1 -3.56 -5.02 28.78
CA MET A 1 -4.78 -5.85 28.93
C MET A 1 -5.85 -5.32 27.99
N ALA A 2 -6.04 -5.95 26.84
CA ALA A 2 -7.05 -5.52 25.86
C ALA A 2 -8.44 -5.82 26.45
N THR A 3 -9.19 -4.80 26.81
CA THR A 3 -10.56 -4.93 27.28
C THR A 3 -11.48 -5.20 26.08
N ARG A 4 -12.15 -6.36 26.07
CA ARG A 4 -13.29 -6.57 25.16
C ARG A 4 -14.31 -5.47 25.42
N LEU A 5 -14.72 -4.77 24.35
CA LEU A 5 -15.86 -3.88 24.44
C LEU A 5 -17.10 -4.69 24.80
N ASP A 6 -17.88 -4.17 25.75
CA ASP A 6 -19.21 -4.70 26.04
C ASP A 6 -20.04 -4.76 24.77
N ALA A 7 -20.63 -5.92 24.52
CA ALA A 7 -21.32 -6.30 23.28
C ALA A 7 -22.62 -5.51 22.98
N ASP A 8 -22.95 -4.49 23.75
CA ASP A 8 -24.28 -3.90 23.77
C ASP A 8 -24.44 -2.57 23.00
N LEU A 9 -23.38 -2.02 22.43
CA LEU A 9 -23.51 -0.86 21.54
C LEU A 9 -23.24 -1.28 20.11
N PRO A 10 -24.20 -1.10 19.19
CA PRO A 10 -23.93 -1.36 17.78
C PRO A 10 -22.85 -0.38 17.31
N VAL A 11 -21.65 -0.90 17.09
CA VAL A 11 -20.56 -0.12 16.51
C VAL A 11 -21.01 0.24 15.10
N ARG A 12 -21.35 1.51 14.89
CA ARG A 12 -21.69 2.03 13.58
C ARG A 12 -20.38 2.16 12.79
N GLU A 13 -20.12 1.14 12.00
CA GLU A 13 -19.03 1.22 11.03
C GLU A 13 -19.23 2.42 10.09
N PRO A 14 -18.29 3.37 9.99
CA PRO A 14 -18.43 4.52 9.08
C PRO A 14 -18.60 4.06 7.65
N LEU A 15 -19.37 4.81 6.85
CA LEU A 15 -19.52 4.54 5.42
C LEU A 15 -18.20 4.78 4.66
N PHE A 16 -17.45 5.79 5.10
CA PHE A 16 -16.18 6.21 4.51
C PHE A 16 -15.05 5.96 5.50
N GLN A 17 -14.04 5.22 5.08
CA GLN A 17 -12.95 4.74 5.93
C GLN A 17 -11.61 4.78 5.20
N SER A 18 -10.53 4.78 5.94
CA SER A 18 -9.22 4.44 5.39
C SER A 18 -9.20 2.98 4.90
N TYR A 19 -8.42 2.68 3.86
CA TYR A 19 -8.27 1.31 3.33
C TYR A 19 -6.85 0.80 3.49
N GLU A 20 -5.87 1.53 3.00
CA GLU A 20 -4.44 1.27 3.15
C GLU A 20 -3.78 2.44 3.89
N PRO A 21 -2.54 2.32 4.37
CA PRO A 21 -1.87 3.40 5.08
C PRO A 21 -1.85 4.69 4.28
N THR A 22 -2.31 5.78 4.90
CA THR A 22 -2.17 7.12 4.35
C THR A 22 -0.89 7.73 4.93
N THR A 23 0.08 7.97 4.06
CA THR A 23 1.41 8.45 4.46
C THR A 23 1.84 9.66 3.64
N ALA A 24 2.68 10.50 4.24
CA ALA A 24 3.39 11.56 3.54
C ALA A 24 4.82 11.57 4.02
N GLY A 25 5.79 11.47 3.11
CA GLY A 25 7.16 11.29 3.51
C GLY A 25 8.17 11.77 2.50
N TYR A 26 9.42 11.53 2.83
CA TYR A 26 10.57 11.84 2.01
C TYR A 26 11.26 10.55 1.62
N THR A 27 11.42 10.33 0.33
CA THR A 27 12.00 9.11 -0.26
C THR A 27 13.25 9.44 -1.04
N LYS A 28 14.29 8.61 -0.89
CA LYS A 28 15.47 8.61 -1.73
C LYS A 28 15.65 7.24 -2.36
N ASN A 29 15.70 7.22 -3.68
CA ASN A 29 16.02 6.03 -4.48
C ASN A 29 17.48 6.05 -4.90
N SER A 30 18.10 4.88 -5.07
CA SER A 30 19.48 4.77 -5.57
C SER A 30 19.67 5.37 -6.96
N ASN A 31 18.63 5.35 -7.79
CA ASN A 31 18.69 5.71 -9.19
C ASN A 31 18.08 7.09 -9.49
N ASP A 32 17.59 7.81 -8.49
CA ASP A 32 16.91 9.09 -8.69
C ASP A 32 17.24 10.11 -7.59
N VAL A 33 16.80 11.34 -7.82
CA VAL A 33 16.87 12.41 -6.82
C VAL A 33 15.84 12.18 -5.71
N PRO A 34 16.03 12.75 -4.52
CA PRO A 34 15.04 12.67 -3.47
C PRO A 34 13.74 13.37 -3.84
N PHE A 35 12.62 12.84 -3.37
CA PHE A 35 11.29 13.39 -3.61
C PHE A 35 10.39 13.21 -2.38
N MET A 36 9.32 13.98 -2.32
CA MET A 36 8.25 13.75 -1.36
C MET A 36 7.28 12.72 -1.92
N ASP A 37 7.01 11.68 -1.15
CA ASP A 37 6.11 10.58 -1.50
C ASP A 37 4.84 10.69 -0.65
N VAL A 38 3.68 10.63 -1.29
CA VAL A 38 2.38 10.70 -0.63
C VAL A 38 1.54 9.53 -1.08
N ASN A 39 1.09 8.74 -0.13
CA ASN A 39 0.09 7.69 -0.34
C ASN A 39 -1.21 8.10 0.33
N PHE A 40 -2.31 7.93 -0.38
CA PHE A 40 -3.65 8.20 0.12
C PHE A 40 -4.57 7.05 -0.27
N SER A 41 -5.34 6.54 0.70
CA SER A 41 -6.22 5.41 0.46
C SER A 41 -7.49 5.50 1.27
N VAL A 42 -8.61 5.26 0.59
CA VAL A 42 -9.96 5.30 1.18
C VAL A 42 -10.80 4.16 0.64
N LYS A 43 -11.79 3.75 1.43
CA LYS A 43 -12.85 2.84 0.99
C LYS A 43 -14.22 3.37 1.39
N TYR A 44 -15.21 3.06 0.60
CA TYR A 44 -16.61 3.38 0.82
C TYR A 44 -17.43 2.08 0.87
N ARG A 45 -18.22 1.90 1.93
CA ARG A 45 -19.10 0.76 2.05
C ARG A 45 -20.32 0.93 1.15
N LEU A 46 -20.50 0.00 0.21
CA LEU A 46 -21.57 0.07 -0.80
C LEU A 46 -22.94 -0.38 -0.29
N LEU A 47 -22.95 -1.38 0.58
CA LEU A 47 -24.19 -1.99 1.07
C LEU A 47 -24.30 -1.89 2.59
N PRO A 48 -25.51 -1.64 3.12
CA PRO A 48 -25.72 -1.64 4.56
C PRO A 48 -25.60 -3.05 5.14
N VAL A 49 -25.31 -3.12 6.45
CA VAL A 49 -25.10 -4.40 7.17
C VAL A 49 -26.35 -5.27 7.16
N GLU A 50 -27.52 -4.65 7.17
CA GLU A 50 -28.82 -5.31 7.10
C GLU A 50 -29.01 -6.13 5.81
N VAL A 51 -28.30 -5.75 4.74
CA VAL A 51 -28.33 -6.45 3.44
C VAL A 51 -27.25 -7.52 3.38
N THR A 52 -26.03 -7.21 3.83
CA THR A 52 -24.87 -8.11 3.73
C THR A 52 -24.75 -9.09 4.90
N GLY A 53 -25.45 -8.83 6.02
CA GLY A 53 -25.30 -9.56 7.26
C GLY A 53 -24.02 -9.15 8.03
N HIS A 54 -23.85 -9.70 9.23
CA HIS A 54 -22.74 -9.33 10.12
C HIS A 54 -21.36 -9.81 9.63
N ASN A 55 -21.33 -10.80 8.76
CA ASN A 55 -20.07 -11.44 8.34
C ASN A 55 -19.53 -10.96 7.00
N ASN A 56 -20.21 -10.02 6.35
CA ASN A 56 -19.86 -9.61 5.00
C ASN A 56 -19.97 -8.10 4.80
N ARG A 57 -19.10 -7.56 3.96
CA ARG A 57 -19.13 -6.15 3.53
C ARG A 57 -18.74 -6.04 2.06
N ALA A 58 -19.36 -5.11 1.35
CA ALA A 58 -19.00 -4.74 -0.01
C ALA A 58 -18.44 -3.32 -0.01
N PHE A 59 -17.28 -3.13 -0.63
CA PHE A 59 -16.56 -1.87 -0.67
C PHE A 59 -16.16 -1.46 -2.08
N LEU A 60 -16.19 -0.15 -2.32
CA LEU A 60 -15.42 0.51 -3.35
C LEU A 60 -14.25 1.22 -2.68
N ALA A 61 -13.04 1.01 -3.16
CA ALA A 61 -11.85 1.69 -2.63
C ALA A 61 -11.07 2.40 -3.75
N LEU A 62 -10.30 3.38 -3.34
CA LEU A 62 -9.31 4.06 -4.17
C LEU A 62 -8.04 4.24 -3.36
N SER A 63 -6.95 3.64 -3.84
CA SER A 63 -5.61 3.93 -3.38
C SER A 63 -4.88 4.74 -4.45
N THR A 64 -4.06 5.69 -4.02
CA THR A 64 -3.28 6.51 -4.95
C THR A 64 -1.95 6.89 -4.33
N ARG A 65 -0.92 6.99 -5.17
CA ARG A 65 0.43 7.42 -4.79
C ARG A 65 0.89 8.54 -5.69
N PHE A 66 1.60 9.51 -5.11
CA PHE A 66 2.16 10.66 -5.83
C PHE A 66 3.59 10.92 -5.36
N GLY A 67 4.50 11.11 -6.32
CA GLY A 67 5.83 11.60 -6.07
C GLY A 67 5.94 13.08 -6.43
N PHE A 68 6.41 13.91 -5.51
CA PHE A 68 6.64 15.34 -5.74
C PHE A 68 8.14 15.62 -5.83
N TYR A 69 8.62 16.03 -7.02
CA TYR A 69 10.03 16.28 -7.34
C TYR A 69 10.31 17.78 -7.42
N TRP A 70 10.33 18.45 -6.29
CA TRP A 70 10.55 19.89 -6.24
C TRP A 70 11.96 20.29 -6.69
N GLY A 71 12.02 21.23 -7.66
CA GLY A 71 13.27 21.78 -8.16
C GLY A 71 14.09 20.86 -9.07
N THR A 72 13.62 19.65 -9.37
CA THR A 72 14.37 18.66 -10.17
C THR A 72 13.69 18.28 -11.48
N ARG A 73 12.36 18.45 -11.58
CA ARG A 73 11.56 18.24 -12.79
C ARG A 73 11.01 19.58 -13.26
N GLN A 74 11.20 19.92 -14.54
CA GLN A 74 10.90 21.28 -15.06
C GLN A 74 9.40 21.60 -15.12
N ASN A 75 8.56 20.70 -15.61
CA ASN A 75 7.19 21.02 -15.99
C ASN A 75 6.11 20.20 -15.29
N SER A 76 6.49 19.21 -14.51
CA SER A 76 5.57 18.38 -13.76
C SER A 76 6.23 17.92 -12.47
N PRO A 77 6.09 18.67 -11.39
CA PRO A 77 6.66 18.29 -10.11
C PRO A 77 6.02 17.02 -9.54
N VAL A 78 4.85 16.60 -10.08
CA VAL A 78 4.11 15.40 -9.66
C VAL A 78 4.31 14.30 -10.70
N VAL A 79 5.12 13.31 -10.34
CA VAL A 79 5.41 12.12 -11.15
C VAL A 79 5.23 10.87 -10.30
N GLY A 80 5.36 9.69 -10.88
CA GLY A 80 5.14 8.44 -10.18
C GLY A 80 3.70 8.34 -9.65
N LYS A 81 2.73 8.85 -10.43
CA LYS A 81 1.30 8.73 -10.10
C LYS A 81 0.91 7.27 -10.19
N ASP A 82 0.09 6.86 -9.25
CA ASP A 82 -0.52 5.54 -9.24
C ASP A 82 -1.96 5.69 -8.77
N TYR A 83 -2.90 5.15 -9.54
CA TYR A 83 -4.33 5.14 -9.27
C TYR A 83 -4.81 3.71 -9.26
N ASN A 84 -5.36 3.28 -8.15
CA ASN A 84 -5.78 1.91 -7.95
C ASN A 84 -7.21 1.85 -7.39
N PRO A 85 -8.25 2.03 -8.25
CA PRO A 85 -9.63 1.76 -7.88
C PRO A 85 -9.86 0.25 -7.72
N LYS A 86 -10.63 -0.12 -6.69
CA LYS A 86 -10.91 -1.51 -6.32
C LYS A 86 -12.39 -1.67 -5.97
N LEU A 87 -12.98 -2.77 -6.40
CA LEU A 87 -14.28 -3.24 -5.95
C LEU A 87 -14.09 -4.60 -5.29
N PHE A 88 -14.39 -4.73 -3.99
CA PHE A 88 -14.13 -5.95 -3.27
C PHE A 88 -15.21 -6.31 -2.26
N TRP A 89 -15.26 -7.59 -1.94
CA TRP A 89 -16.10 -8.17 -0.92
C TRP A 89 -15.22 -8.63 0.24
N ARG A 90 -15.53 -8.15 1.46
CA ARG A 90 -14.86 -8.52 2.70
C ARG A 90 -15.66 -9.56 3.44
N PHE A 91 -15.02 -10.65 3.79
CA PHE A 91 -15.52 -11.71 4.64
C PHE A 91 -14.91 -11.58 6.03
N LEU A 92 -15.75 -11.64 7.07
CA LEU A 92 -15.40 -11.51 8.47
C LEU A 92 -15.59 -12.87 9.16
N PRO A 93 -14.55 -13.72 9.30
CA PRO A 93 -14.71 -15.09 9.82
C PRO A 93 -15.28 -15.17 11.23
N HIS A 94 -15.02 -14.13 12.02
CA HIS A 94 -15.46 -14.04 13.41
C HIS A 94 -16.56 -12.97 13.62
N GLY A 95 -17.26 -12.59 12.54
CA GLY A 95 -18.27 -11.54 12.57
C GLY A 95 -17.66 -10.16 12.84
N ASP A 96 -18.45 -9.28 13.43
CA ASP A 96 -18.08 -7.89 13.76
C ASP A 96 -17.10 -7.77 14.94
N GLN A 97 -16.27 -8.77 15.22
CA GLN A 97 -15.26 -8.66 16.28
C GLN A 97 -14.22 -7.61 15.89
N LEU A 98 -14.33 -6.46 16.53
CA LEU A 98 -13.42 -5.35 16.37
C LEU A 98 -12.27 -5.48 17.34
N VAL A 99 -11.07 -5.23 16.87
CA VAL A 99 -9.93 -4.99 17.74
C VAL A 99 -10.02 -3.54 18.20
N ASN A 100 -10.22 -3.38 19.49
CA ASN A 100 -10.17 -2.05 20.08
C ASN A 100 -8.70 -1.65 20.23
N THR A 101 -8.19 -0.84 19.33
CA THR A 101 -6.91 -0.16 19.51
C THR A 101 -7.13 1.04 20.43
N ARG A 102 -7.54 0.76 21.68
CA ARG A 102 -7.81 1.78 22.66
C ARG A 102 -6.53 2.46 23.10
N GLU A 103 -6.33 3.66 22.64
CA GLU A 103 -5.40 4.59 23.27
C GLU A 103 -5.99 5.08 24.59
N GLU A 104 -5.43 4.66 25.72
CA GLU A 104 -5.78 5.26 27.02
C GLU A 104 -5.38 6.75 26.99
N GLY A 105 -6.36 7.63 27.01
CA GLY A 105 -6.17 9.07 27.17
C GLY A 105 -6.49 9.97 25.99
N VAL A 106 -6.93 9.45 24.84
CA VAL A 106 -7.40 10.28 23.71
C VAL A 106 -8.92 10.28 23.67
N ALA A 107 -9.52 11.48 23.52
CA ALA A 107 -10.96 11.65 23.46
C ALA A 107 -11.62 10.78 22.37
N HIS A 108 -12.73 10.16 22.73
CA HIS A 108 -13.40 9.05 22.04
C HIS A 108 -14.01 9.35 20.65
N GLU A 109 -13.66 10.44 19.98
CA GLU A 109 -14.36 10.87 18.77
C GLU A 109 -13.89 10.21 17.46
N ASN A 110 -12.75 9.49 17.46
CA ASN A 110 -12.19 8.89 16.25
C ASN A 110 -11.73 7.43 16.45
N LEU A 111 -12.61 6.59 16.97
CA LEU A 111 -12.37 5.15 17.00
C LEU A 111 -12.37 4.61 15.56
N GLU A 112 -11.18 4.31 15.05
CA GLU A 112 -11.08 3.49 13.84
C GLU A 112 -11.50 2.07 14.19
N VAL A 113 -12.51 1.62 13.46
CA VAL A 113 -13.00 0.26 13.55
C VAL A 113 -12.07 -0.62 12.74
N GLU A 114 -11.20 -1.35 13.41
CA GLU A 114 -10.32 -2.31 12.75
C GLU A 114 -10.77 -3.73 13.06
N TYR A 115 -10.99 -4.53 12.00
CA TYR A 115 -11.28 -5.95 12.15
C TYR A 115 -9.98 -6.72 12.41
N ALA A 116 -10.02 -7.64 13.40
CA ALA A 116 -8.89 -8.49 13.74
C ALA A 116 -8.47 -9.37 12.57
N ASP A 117 -9.47 -10.02 11.97
CA ASP A 117 -9.27 -10.97 10.89
C ASP A 117 -10.28 -10.69 9.78
N TYR A 118 -9.82 -10.70 8.54
CA TYR A 118 -10.70 -10.63 7.37
C TYR A 118 -10.05 -11.26 6.14
N PHE A 119 -10.90 -11.60 5.18
CA PHE A 119 -10.52 -11.98 3.85
C PHE A 119 -11.26 -11.11 2.84
N ASP A 120 -10.53 -10.40 1.98
CA ASP A 120 -11.08 -9.62 0.88
C ASP A 120 -10.88 -10.37 -0.43
N LEU A 121 -11.89 -10.32 -1.29
CA LEU A 121 -11.80 -10.79 -2.67
C LEU A 121 -12.37 -9.72 -3.58
N GLY A 122 -11.60 -9.30 -4.57
CA GLY A 122 -11.99 -8.17 -5.40
C GLY A 122 -11.40 -8.14 -6.80
N TYR A 123 -11.86 -7.15 -7.54
CA TYR A 123 -11.34 -6.73 -8.83
C TYR A 123 -10.76 -5.33 -8.70
N ALA A 124 -9.59 -5.12 -9.28
CA ALA A 124 -8.90 -3.85 -9.22
C ALA A 124 -8.27 -3.47 -10.56
N HIS A 125 -8.08 -2.17 -10.74
CA HIS A 125 -7.31 -1.59 -11.84
C HIS A 125 -6.21 -0.70 -11.25
N GLU A 126 -4.97 -0.89 -11.67
CA GLU A 126 -3.84 -0.05 -11.28
C GLU A 126 -3.22 0.59 -12.50
N SER A 127 -3.14 1.93 -12.54
CA SER A 127 -2.55 2.65 -13.66
C SER A 127 -1.97 4.00 -13.25
N ASN A 128 -0.98 4.47 -14.00
CA ASN A 128 -0.37 5.78 -13.76
C ASN A 128 -0.95 6.90 -14.65
N GLY A 129 -1.83 6.58 -15.59
CA GLY A 129 -2.52 7.57 -16.45
C GLY A 129 -1.58 8.47 -17.25
N GLN A 130 -0.43 7.96 -17.69
CA GLN A 130 0.55 8.73 -18.47
C GLN A 130 0.24 8.69 -19.98
N LEU A 131 1.02 9.43 -20.78
CA LEU A 131 0.69 9.73 -22.18
C LEU A 131 1.37 8.81 -23.20
N ILE A 132 2.49 8.17 -22.85
CA ILE A 132 3.27 7.35 -23.79
C ILE A 132 2.82 5.89 -23.69
N HIS A 133 2.12 5.42 -24.71
CA HIS A 133 1.53 4.08 -24.76
C HIS A 133 2.31 3.10 -25.63
N THR A 134 3.13 3.63 -26.57
CA THR A 134 3.84 2.81 -27.56
C THR A 134 5.33 3.11 -27.60
N GLN A 135 6.13 2.18 -28.13
CA GLN A 135 7.55 2.38 -28.38
C GLN A 135 7.81 3.57 -29.33
N ALA A 136 6.99 3.73 -30.37
CA ALA A 136 7.15 4.84 -31.32
C ALA A 136 6.94 6.21 -30.65
N GLU A 137 5.96 6.35 -29.77
CA GLU A 137 5.73 7.56 -28.97
C GLU A 137 6.88 7.81 -27.99
N TYR A 138 7.40 6.74 -27.37
CA TYR A 138 8.56 6.85 -26.49
C TYR A 138 9.78 7.42 -27.21
N GLU A 139 10.14 6.87 -28.38
CA GLU A 139 11.26 7.35 -29.19
C GLU A 139 11.06 8.77 -29.69
N ALA A 140 9.85 9.12 -30.13
CA ALA A 140 9.52 10.47 -30.57
C ALA A 140 9.65 11.47 -29.41
N THR A 141 9.13 11.13 -28.24
CA THR A 141 9.21 11.95 -27.03
C THR A 141 10.65 12.11 -26.56
N GLN A 142 11.43 11.01 -26.57
CA GLN A 142 12.84 11.05 -26.20
C GLN A 142 13.65 11.99 -27.09
N LYS A 143 13.37 12.02 -28.39
CA LYS A 143 14.01 12.94 -29.35
C LYS A 143 13.59 14.39 -29.13
N ALA A 144 12.34 14.61 -28.71
CA ALA A 144 11.79 15.97 -28.54
C ALA A 144 12.17 16.61 -27.21
N LEU A 145 12.37 15.80 -26.14
CA LEU A 145 12.68 16.29 -24.81
C LEU A 145 14.16 16.71 -24.70
N GLN A 146 14.40 17.93 -24.22
CA GLN A 146 15.76 18.38 -23.87
C GLN A 146 16.35 17.58 -22.69
N GLN A 147 15.49 16.97 -21.86
CA GLN A 147 15.83 16.13 -20.71
C GLN A 147 15.35 14.70 -20.97
N ALA A 148 15.96 14.02 -21.92
CA ALA A 148 15.61 12.66 -22.34
C ALA A 148 15.63 11.63 -21.17
N GLN A 149 16.40 11.90 -20.12
CA GLN A 149 16.45 11.07 -18.92
C GLN A 149 15.12 10.96 -18.17
N TYR A 150 14.19 11.91 -18.37
CA TYR A 150 12.88 11.91 -17.71
C TYR A 150 11.73 11.44 -18.62
N VAL A 151 12.02 10.89 -19.78
CA VAL A 151 10.98 10.37 -20.69
C VAL A 151 10.15 9.26 -20.00
N ASN A 152 10.77 8.47 -19.15
CA ASN A 152 10.10 7.39 -18.41
C ASN A 152 9.00 7.88 -17.46
N ASP A 153 9.09 9.12 -16.97
CA ASP A 153 8.05 9.73 -16.13
C ASP A 153 6.70 9.86 -16.86
N ASN A 154 6.70 9.74 -18.19
CA ASN A 154 5.52 9.87 -19.05
C ASN A 154 5.07 8.52 -19.65
N VAL A 155 5.72 7.43 -19.30
CA VAL A 155 5.37 6.09 -19.80
C VAL A 155 4.10 5.58 -19.10
N HIS A 156 3.09 5.28 -19.92
CA HIS A 156 1.84 4.68 -19.42
C HIS A 156 2.04 3.22 -19.06
N ARG A 157 1.49 2.84 -17.91
CA ARG A 157 1.36 1.45 -17.46
C ARG A 157 0.03 1.28 -16.75
N GLY A 158 -0.61 0.16 -17.00
CA GLY A 158 -1.87 -0.19 -16.32
C GLY A 158 -2.16 -1.68 -16.42
N TRP A 159 -2.78 -2.23 -15.38
CA TRP A 159 -3.18 -3.63 -15.30
C TRP A 159 -4.48 -3.76 -14.54
N ASP A 160 -5.33 -4.62 -15.05
CA ASP A 160 -6.46 -5.17 -14.31
C ASP A 160 -6.03 -6.45 -13.61
N TYR A 161 -6.53 -6.68 -12.40
CA TYR A 161 -6.22 -7.88 -11.64
C TYR A 161 -7.35 -8.29 -10.70
N LEU A 162 -7.37 -9.58 -10.38
CA LEU A 162 -8.11 -10.09 -9.24
C LEU A 162 -7.22 -10.02 -8.00
N GLU A 163 -7.79 -9.61 -6.89
CA GLU A 163 -7.06 -9.46 -5.63
C GLU A 163 -7.70 -10.29 -4.52
N GLY A 164 -6.87 -11.01 -3.77
CA GLY A 164 -7.23 -11.64 -2.51
C GLY A 164 -6.36 -11.06 -1.39
N VAL A 165 -6.96 -10.55 -0.33
CA VAL A 165 -6.23 -10.05 0.84
C VAL A 165 -6.67 -10.82 2.07
N TRP A 166 -5.73 -11.41 2.76
CA TRP A 166 -5.98 -12.06 4.04
C TRP A 166 -5.21 -11.37 5.14
N LYS A 167 -5.95 -10.75 6.07
CA LYS A 167 -5.39 -10.16 7.29
C LYS A 167 -5.72 -11.03 8.48
N LYS A 168 -4.71 -11.25 9.31
CA LYS A 168 -4.85 -11.97 10.57
C LYS A 168 -4.09 -11.29 11.70
N THR A 169 -4.76 -11.15 12.85
CA THR A 169 -4.15 -10.71 14.09
C THR A 169 -3.87 -11.92 14.97
N ILE A 170 -2.61 -12.13 15.30
CA ILE A 170 -2.16 -13.21 16.19
C ILE A 170 -1.79 -12.58 17.52
N TRP A 171 -2.41 -13.07 18.59
CA TRP A 171 -2.14 -12.64 19.96
C TRP A 171 -1.21 -13.64 20.64
N PRO A 172 0.11 -13.40 20.69
CA PRO A 172 1.01 -14.23 21.45
C PRO A 172 0.74 -14.05 22.96
N HIS A 173 1.22 -15.01 23.76
CA HIS A 173 1.05 -14.99 25.23
C HIS A 173 1.70 -13.76 25.88
N SER A 174 2.60 -13.07 25.19
CA SER A 174 3.29 -11.85 25.65
C SER A 174 2.40 -10.60 25.67
N GLY A 175 1.22 -10.63 25.02
CA GLY A 175 0.28 -9.51 25.00
C GLY A 175 0.38 -8.60 23.77
N ASP A 176 1.55 -8.49 23.12
CA ASP A 176 1.72 -7.66 21.93
C ASP A 176 1.16 -8.35 20.67
N PRO A 177 0.33 -7.69 19.86
CA PRO A 177 -0.22 -8.28 18.66
C PRO A 177 0.82 -8.37 17.53
N LEU A 178 0.75 -9.50 16.82
CA LEU A 178 1.41 -9.71 15.55
C LEU A 178 0.35 -9.62 14.45
N LEU A 179 0.50 -8.68 13.55
CA LEU A 179 -0.36 -8.52 12.39
C LEU A 179 0.30 -9.18 11.18
N SER A 180 -0.42 -10.05 10.50
CA SER A 180 -0.01 -10.68 9.24
C SER A 180 -1.00 -10.28 8.16
N ARG A 181 -0.52 -9.84 7.01
CA ARG A 181 -1.31 -9.51 5.83
C ARG A 181 -0.68 -10.14 4.61
N LEU A 182 -1.42 -11.06 4.00
CA LEU A 182 -1.08 -11.70 2.74
C LEU A 182 -1.92 -11.07 1.62
N ASP A 183 -1.27 -10.52 0.61
CA ASP A 183 -1.89 -9.97 -0.59
C ASP A 183 -1.54 -10.85 -1.79
N LEU A 184 -2.57 -11.27 -2.52
CA LEU A 184 -2.47 -12.07 -3.73
C LEU A 184 -3.10 -11.28 -4.88
N LYS A 185 -2.33 -10.98 -5.93
CA LYS A 185 -2.81 -10.34 -7.15
C LYS A 185 -2.63 -11.30 -8.31
N PHE A 186 -3.66 -11.46 -9.09
CA PHE A 186 -3.63 -12.22 -10.33
C PHE A 186 -3.91 -11.28 -11.50
N PHE A 187 -2.87 -10.91 -12.23
CA PHE A 187 -2.95 -9.96 -13.35
C PHE A 187 -3.66 -10.60 -14.55
N LEU A 188 -4.59 -9.82 -15.13
CA LEU A 188 -5.39 -10.26 -16.26
C LEU A 188 -4.74 -9.80 -17.57
N PRO A 189 -4.54 -10.67 -18.55
CA PRO A 189 -4.03 -10.29 -19.88
C PRO A 189 -4.95 -9.30 -20.59
N LYS A 190 -6.25 -9.38 -20.30
CA LYS A 190 -7.28 -8.49 -20.83
C LYS A 190 -8.36 -8.32 -19.76
N GLY A 191 -8.46 -7.13 -19.19
CA GLY A 191 -9.43 -6.80 -18.15
C GLY A 191 -10.54 -5.88 -18.65
N LEU A 192 -11.43 -5.50 -17.73
CA LEU A 192 -12.60 -4.65 -18.04
C LEU A 192 -12.22 -3.18 -18.24
N LEU A 193 -11.22 -2.70 -17.50
CA LEU A 193 -10.78 -1.30 -17.51
C LEU A 193 -9.46 -1.10 -18.24
N GLN A 194 -8.78 -2.17 -18.55
CA GLN A 194 -7.60 -2.18 -19.39
C GLN A 194 -8.05 -2.00 -20.85
N GLY A 195 -7.57 -0.97 -21.50
CA GLY A 195 -7.94 -0.66 -22.91
C GLY A 195 -7.54 -1.74 -23.89
N ASP A 196 -7.76 -1.48 -25.20
CA ASP A 196 -7.37 -2.39 -26.28
C ASP A 196 -5.84 -2.55 -26.42
N GLU A 197 -5.07 -1.65 -25.83
CA GLU A 197 -3.62 -1.74 -25.80
C GLU A 197 -3.18 -2.83 -24.84
N ASP A 198 -2.31 -3.69 -25.31
CA ASP A 198 -1.74 -4.78 -24.51
C ASP A 198 -0.67 -4.24 -23.56
N GLN A 199 -1.14 -3.72 -22.43
CA GLN A 199 -0.27 -3.19 -21.38
C GLN A 199 0.24 -4.28 -20.44
N TYR A 200 -0.29 -5.47 -20.56
CA TYR A 200 0.14 -6.63 -19.80
C TYR A 200 1.56 -7.06 -20.21
N HIS A 201 1.86 -7.04 -21.49
CA HIS A 201 3.18 -7.30 -21.99
C HIS A 201 4.02 -6.02 -22.01
N PRO A 202 5.21 -6.05 -21.44
CA PRO A 202 6.11 -4.90 -21.49
C PRO A 202 6.52 -4.65 -22.95
N TRP A 203 6.36 -3.43 -23.42
CA TRP A 203 6.95 -3.04 -24.69
C TRP A 203 8.45 -2.66 -24.51
N GLU A 204 9.16 -2.37 -25.60
CA GLU A 204 10.63 -2.44 -25.67
C GLU A 204 11.40 -1.50 -24.75
N ASN A 205 10.77 -0.49 -24.17
CA ASN A 205 11.43 0.32 -23.16
C ASN A 205 11.68 -0.43 -21.84
N ASN A 206 11.25 -1.69 -21.75
CA ASN A 206 11.64 -2.61 -20.69
C ASN A 206 12.81 -3.51 -21.17
N PRO A 207 14.06 -3.06 -21.14
CA PRO A 207 15.19 -3.79 -21.68
C PRO A 207 15.52 -5.09 -20.92
N GLN A 208 14.91 -5.28 -19.74
CA GLN A 208 15.09 -6.48 -18.93
C GLN A 208 14.04 -7.56 -19.24
N GLY A 209 13.01 -7.23 -20.03
CA GLY A 209 11.97 -8.14 -20.46
C GLY A 209 11.13 -8.75 -19.33
N LYS A 210 11.05 -8.08 -18.14
CA LYS A 210 10.28 -8.58 -17.00
C LYS A 210 8.82 -8.18 -17.12
N SER A 211 7.93 -9.16 -16.99
CA SER A 211 6.49 -8.88 -16.87
C SER A 211 6.12 -8.49 -15.44
N ARG A 212 4.91 -7.94 -15.27
CA ARG A 212 4.41 -7.52 -13.96
C ARG A 212 4.27 -8.70 -13.00
N ASP A 213 3.78 -9.82 -13.47
CA ASP A 213 3.55 -11.04 -12.70
C ASP A 213 4.84 -11.79 -12.29
N GLU A 214 6.00 -11.40 -12.86
CA GLU A 214 7.31 -11.88 -12.40
C GLU A 214 7.84 -11.11 -11.18
N VAL A 215 7.41 -9.84 -10.98
CA VAL A 215 7.95 -8.97 -9.94
C VAL A 215 6.96 -8.65 -8.82
N ASP A 216 5.67 -8.84 -9.06
CA ASP A 216 4.57 -8.55 -8.12
C ASP A 216 3.50 -9.64 -8.22
N GLY A 217 2.60 -9.71 -7.25
CA GLY A 217 1.45 -10.61 -7.20
C GLY A 217 1.35 -11.43 -5.93
N LEU A 218 2.44 -11.67 -5.24
CA LEU A 218 2.45 -12.33 -3.93
C LEU A 218 3.21 -11.45 -2.94
N SER A 219 2.52 -10.91 -1.95
CA SER A 219 3.12 -10.06 -0.92
C SER A 219 2.67 -10.48 0.47
N GLU A 220 3.61 -10.60 1.39
CA GLU A 220 3.35 -10.83 2.82
C GLU A 220 3.97 -9.70 3.62
N THR A 221 3.17 -9.13 4.52
CA THR A 221 3.62 -8.12 5.48
C THR A 221 3.33 -8.61 6.89
N VAL A 222 4.35 -8.63 7.71
CA VAL A 222 4.26 -8.96 9.13
C VAL A 222 4.65 -7.74 9.93
N ARG A 223 3.77 -7.31 10.85
CA ARG A 223 3.98 -6.17 11.74
C ARG A 223 3.91 -6.59 13.20
N PHE A 224 4.97 -6.28 13.93
CA PHE A 224 5.09 -6.49 15.36
C PHE A 224 4.85 -5.15 16.07
N GLN A 225 3.88 -5.10 16.95
CA GLN A 225 3.66 -3.96 17.83
C GLN A 225 4.40 -4.22 19.16
N LEU A 226 5.34 -3.37 19.49
CA LEU A 226 6.28 -3.56 20.62
C LEU A 226 5.85 -2.77 21.87
N TYR A 227 4.54 -2.64 22.11
CA TYR A 227 4.00 -1.77 23.17
C TYR A 227 4.34 -2.22 24.60
N GLU A 228 4.46 -3.54 24.81
CA GLU A 228 4.73 -4.11 26.13
C GLU A 228 6.21 -4.50 26.34
N ILE A 229 7.02 -4.46 25.31
CA ILE A 229 8.46 -4.60 25.49
C ILE A 229 8.96 -3.29 26.08
N GLY A 230 8.62 -3.08 27.34
CA GLY A 230 9.10 -1.98 28.17
C GLY A 230 10.61 -2.05 28.34
N THR A 231 11.34 -1.74 27.30
CA THR A 231 12.73 -1.39 27.45
C THR A 231 12.77 0.08 27.84
N PRO A 232 13.36 0.43 29.00
CA PRO A 232 13.51 1.81 29.44
C PRO A 232 14.29 2.70 28.44
N ILE A 233 14.77 2.13 27.35
CA ILE A 233 15.54 2.79 26.29
C ILE A 233 14.65 3.48 25.25
N VAL A 234 13.41 3.02 25.02
CA VAL A 234 12.56 3.51 23.91
C VAL A 234 11.31 4.24 24.41
N ASP A 235 10.83 3.96 25.62
CA ASP A 235 9.67 4.65 26.18
C ASP A 235 10.09 5.93 26.91
N THR A 236 10.54 6.88 26.12
CA THR A 236 10.66 8.27 26.59
C THR A 236 9.41 9.01 26.11
N ARG A 237 9.07 10.15 26.76
CA ARG A 237 7.99 11.04 26.29
C ARG A 237 8.18 11.49 24.84
N MET A 238 9.37 11.35 24.28
CA MET A 238 9.71 11.73 22.91
C MET A 238 9.52 10.59 21.91
N PHE A 239 9.79 9.34 22.33
CA PHE A 239 9.70 8.16 21.45
C PHE A 239 8.89 7.10 22.18
N SER A 240 7.72 6.78 21.64
CA SER A 240 6.81 5.79 22.19
C SER A 240 6.21 4.92 21.10
N ARG A 241 5.60 3.81 21.49
CA ARG A 241 4.85 2.89 20.63
C ARG A 241 5.63 2.42 19.40
N PRO A 242 6.80 1.83 19.58
CA PRO A 242 7.56 1.30 18.46
C PRO A 242 6.83 0.12 17.82
N ASP A 243 6.85 0.06 16.49
CA ASP A 243 6.44 -1.10 15.71
C ASP A 243 7.50 -1.43 14.66
N LEU A 244 7.64 -2.71 14.35
CA LEU A 244 8.52 -3.21 13.31
C LEU A 244 7.68 -3.93 12.26
N ALA A 245 7.75 -3.51 10.99
CA ALA A 245 7.14 -4.22 9.89
C ALA A 245 8.20 -4.75 8.92
N LEU A 246 7.95 -5.97 8.45
CA LEU A 246 8.73 -6.61 7.40
C LEU A 246 7.76 -7.01 6.29
N SER A 247 8.07 -6.58 5.06
CA SER A 247 7.30 -6.96 3.88
C SER A 247 8.20 -7.68 2.89
N TYR A 248 7.64 -8.71 2.28
CA TYR A 248 8.27 -9.48 1.23
C TYR A 248 7.30 -9.56 0.04
N THR A 249 7.78 -9.23 -1.16
CA THR A 249 6.97 -9.31 -2.38
C THR A 249 7.74 -10.06 -3.46
N THR A 250 7.04 -10.90 -4.22
CA THR A 250 7.56 -11.60 -5.39
C THR A 250 6.45 -11.80 -6.41
N GLY A 251 6.79 -12.11 -7.65
CA GLY A 251 5.83 -12.54 -8.65
C GLY A 251 5.33 -13.96 -8.40
N TYR A 252 4.20 -14.31 -9.00
CA TYR A 252 3.69 -15.69 -9.03
C TYR A 252 4.15 -16.44 -10.28
N HIS A 253 4.60 -15.73 -11.33
CA HIS A 253 5.33 -16.33 -12.44
C HIS A 253 6.81 -16.37 -12.08
N ASP A 254 7.43 -17.52 -11.99
CA ASP A 254 8.77 -17.75 -11.44
C ASP A 254 8.96 -17.24 -9.99
N PRO A 255 8.22 -17.77 -9.00
CA PRO A 255 8.28 -17.30 -7.62
C PRO A 255 9.70 -17.27 -7.07
N PHE A 256 10.01 -16.26 -6.26
CA PHE A 256 11.31 -16.02 -5.62
C PHE A 256 12.46 -15.61 -6.55
N LYS A 257 12.25 -15.51 -7.86
CA LYS A 257 13.27 -15.05 -8.80
C LYS A 257 13.54 -13.55 -8.69
N TYR A 258 12.47 -12.76 -8.61
CA TYR A 258 12.53 -11.31 -8.42
C TYR A 258 11.83 -10.95 -7.11
N GLN A 259 12.59 -10.34 -6.22
CA GLN A 259 12.16 -10.15 -4.84
C GLN A 259 12.24 -8.69 -4.44
N THR A 260 11.27 -8.23 -3.68
CA THR A 260 11.28 -6.94 -2.99
C THR A 260 11.15 -7.19 -1.49
N VAL A 261 12.07 -6.62 -0.73
CA VAL A 261 12.07 -6.67 0.73
C VAL A 261 12.02 -5.25 1.26
N ARG A 262 11.10 -4.98 2.19
CA ARG A 262 10.99 -3.71 2.90
C ARG A 262 11.03 -3.97 4.40
N ALA A 263 11.82 -3.21 5.11
CA ALA A 263 11.83 -3.16 6.57
C ALA A 263 11.48 -1.74 7.03
N GLU A 264 10.70 -1.62 8.08
CA GLU A 264 10.09 -0.40 8.52
C GLU A 264 10.04 -0.36 10.04
N LEU A 265 10.53 0.73 10.65
CA LEU A 265 10.46 1.00 12.08
C LEU A 265 9.53 2.20 12.28
N GLY A 266 8.35 1.94 12.82
CA GLY A 266 7.39 2.95 13.24
C GLY A 266 7.63 3.37 14.68
N PHE A 267 7.31 4.61 14.99
CA PHE A 267 7.33 5.15 16.35
C PHE A 267 6.52 6.44 16.43
N GLN A 268 6.08 6.77 17.62
CA GLN A 268 5.44 8.05 17.89
C GLN A 268 6.49 9.03 18.41
N PHE A 269 6.72 10.13 17.70
CA PHE A 269 7.55 11.24 18.14
C PHE A 269 6.65 12.34 18.69
N TYR A 270 6.57 12.47 20.00
CA TYR A 270 5.52 13.23 20.71
C TYR A 270 4.13 12.77 20.29
N VAL A 271 3.48 13.54 19.40
CA VAL A 271 2.15 13.26 18.84
C VAL A 271 2.20 12.85 17.35
N LEU A 272 3.38 12.85 16.75
CA LEU A 272 3.56 12.57 15.33
C LEU A 272 3.89 11.09 15.11
N PRO A 273 3.04 10.33 14.46
CA PRO A 273 3.33 8.95 14.09
C PRO A 273 4.28 8.93 12.88
N LEU A 274 5.52 8.58 13.12
CA LEU A 274 6.60 8.55 12.13
C LEU A 274 7.03 7.11 11.84
N ALA A 275 7.57 6.89 10.64
CA ALA A 275 8.29 5.67 10.32
C ALA A 275 9.54 5.97 9.50
N VAL A 276 10.60 5.24 9.79
CA VAL A 276 11.77 5.13 8.93
C VAL A 276 11.75 3.78 8.25
N TRP A 277 12.13 3.73 6.97
CA TRP A 277 12.08 2.49 6.22
C TRP A 277 13.22 2.37 5.22
N VAL A 278 13.52 1.13 4.87
CA VAL A 278 14.44 0.74 3.80
C VAL A 278 13.80 -0.32 2.93
N GLN A 279 14.06 -0.26 1.62
CA GLN A 279 13.54 -1.23 0.66
C GLN A 279 14.61 -1.57 -0.36
N SER A 280 14.65 -2.83 -0.79
CA SER A 280 15.45 -3.30 -1.92
C SER A 280 14.60 -4.19 -2.79
N GLY A 281 14.45 -3.84 -4.07
CA GLY A 281 13.65 -4.63 -5.01
C GLY A 281 13.02 -3.81 -6.11
N TYR A 282 11.86 -4.24 -6.54
CA TYR A 282 11.12 -3.77 -7.70
C TYR A 282 9.93 -2.89 -7.27
N MET A 283 9.15 -2.42 -8.22
CA MET A 283 7.91 -1.67 -7.95
C MET A 283 8.10 -0.36 -7.16
N SER A 284 9.25 0.27 -7.30
CA SER A 284 9.46 1.61 -6.72
C SER A 284 8.65 2.70 -7.45
N ASP A 285 8.38 2.49 -8.73
CA ASP A 285 7.59 3.33 -9.62
C ASP A 285 6.86 2.43 -10.63
N LEU A 286 5.63 2.78 -10.99
CA LEU A 286 4.82 1.95 -11.89
C LEU A 286 5.36 1.95 -13.33
N ALA A 287 5.87 3.09 -13.80
CA ALA A 287 6.47 3.20 -15.14
C ALA A 287 7.72 2.34 -15.27
N MET A 288 8.47 2.21 -14.17
CA MET A 288 9.76 1.49 -14.10
C MET A 288 9.69 0.26 -13.18
N TYR A 289 8.52 -0.40 -13.10
CA TYR A 289 8.25 -1.54 -12.21
C TYR A 289 9.29 -2.66 -12.27
N TYR A 290 9.91 -2.85 -13.42
CA TYR A 290 10.90 -3.89 -13.73
C TYR A 290 12.32 -3.58 -13.23
N GLN A 291 12.58 -2.36 -12.76
CA GLN A 291 13.90 -1.97 -12.27
C GLN A 291 14.06 -2.30 -10.79
N LYS A 292 15.21 -2.90 -10.48
CA LYS A 292 15.61 -3.09 -9.09
C LYS A 292 16.21 -1.79 -8.53
N VAL A 293 15.63 -1.33 -7.42
CA VAL A 293 16.01 -0.06 -6.78
C VAL A 293 16.21 -0.30 -5.29
N ASN A 294 17.22 0.34 -4.71
CA ASN A 294 17.34 0.49 -3.26
C ASN A 294 16.80 1.85 -2.85
N SER A 295 15.89 1.86 -1.90
CA SER A 295 15.20 3.05 -1.45
C SER A 295 15.20 3.12 0.08
N TYR A 296 15.15 4.33 0.60
CA TYR A 296 14.92 4.56 2.03
C TYR A 296 14.17 5.87 2.22
N GLY A 297 13.51 5.99 3.34
CA GLY A 297 12.71 7.17 3.60
C GLY A 297 12.32 7.37 5.05
N LEU A 298 11.74 8.53 5.28
CA LEU A 298 11.05 8.92 6.50
C LEU A 298 9.64 9.34 6.11
N GLU A 299 8.63 8.81 6.77
CA GLU A 299 7.24 9.12 6.51
C GLU A 299 6.46 9.45 7.78
N LEU A 300 5.52 10.37 7.65
CA LEU A 300 4.45 10.61 8.60
C LEU A 300 3.31 9.63 8.24
N ARG A 301 2.88 8.83 9.19
CA ARG A 301 1.71 7.95 9.04
C ARG A 301 0.49 8.69 9.56
N ILE A 302 -0.35 9.17 8.64
CA ILE A 302 -1.56 9.91 9.00
C ILE A 302 -2.60 8.93 9.56
N ARG A 303 -2.58 7.69 9.05
CA ARG A 303 -3.36 6.55 9.56
C ARG A 303 -2.59 5.26 9.39
N ASN A 304 -2.63 4.42 10.42
CA ASN A 304 -2.09 3.06 10.42
C ASN A 304 -3.22 2.04 10.22
N PHE A 305 -2.82 0.90 9.70
CA PHE A 305 -3.67 -0.31 9.69
C PHE A 305 -3.16 -1.30 10.69
#